data_de3221cd28afaeca72ba634357a52f3b
#
_entry.id   de3221cd28afaeca72ba634357a52f3b
#
_cell.length_a   1.000
_cell.length_b   1.000
_cell.length_c   1.000
_cell.angle_alpha   90.00
_cell.angle_beta   90.00
_cell.angle_gamma   90.00
#
_symmetry.space_group_name_H-M   'P 1'
#
loop_
_entity.id
_entity.type
_entity.pdbx_description
1 polymer ?
#
loop_
_entity_poly.entity_id
_entity_poly.type
_entity_poly.pdbx_seq_one_letter_code
_entity_poly.pdbx_strand_id
1 'polypeptide(L)'
;MAAGLAFTAVGCSSSSNSTSQNSNQPADYVAGVSLDKPIKVDKEAGTITVLTKINGKYFDEATRHNSVEQSGTNGAKSIFTAFAKPEEFYNALIEIGAKPGNNMTANNATTTHVEGTPIKAEITWNGADKKYDINEVVKDSNGKQIDFRFGGNLKNALDKNTGCLSCLDSCPVGIISNTTYTYGAVETRKEVKFTGNEDILPEDGTYAAVIYSIKK
;
A
#
# COMPACT_ATOMS: atom_id res chain seq x y z
N MET A 1 -68.68 20.05 -32.00
CA MET A 1 -67.28 20.27 -32.42
C MET A 1 -66.48 20.54 -31.16
N ALA A 2 -65.80 19.55 -30.65
CA ALA A 2 -64.94 19.69 -29.45
C ALA A 2 -63.55 19.20 -29.88
N ALA A 3 -62.59 20.15 -29.86
CA ALA A 3 -61.18 19.86 -30.17
C ALA A 3 -60.45 19.53 -28.86
N GLY A 4 -59.91 18.30 -28.75
CA GLY A 4 -59.08 17.88 -27.64
C GLY A 4 -57.62 18.18 -27.93
N LEU A 5 -56.97 18.93 -27.05
CA LEU A 5 -55.52 19.13 -27.03
C LEU A 5 -54.86 17.98 -26.24
N ALA A 6 -53.97 17.24 -26.91
CA ALA A 6 -53.11 16.26 -26.24
C ALA A 6 -51.81 16.93 -25.83
N PHE A 7 -51.50 16.94 -24.54
CA PHE A 7 -50.20 17.33 -24.01
C PHE A 7 -49.28 16.10 -23.98
N THR A 8 -48.19 16.12 -24.75
CA THR A 8 -47.11 15.16 -24.64
C THR A 8 -46.10 15.62 -23.62
N ALA A 9 -46.01 14.92 -22.50
CA ALA A 9 -44.96 15.12 -21.49
C ALA A 9 -43.66 14.44 -21.98
N VAL A 10 -42.64 15.24 -22.22
CA VAL A 10 -41.26 14.74 -22.47
C VAL A 10 -40.62 14.49 -21.12
N GLY A 11 -40.50 13.21 -20.76
CA GLY A 11 -39.74 12.78 -19.59
C GLY A 11 -38.26 12.82 -19.89
N CYS A 12 -37.51 13.71 -19.23
CA CYS A 12 -36.06 13.63 -19.17
C CYS A 12 -35.65 12.48 -18.25
N SER A 13 -35.22 11.35 -18.81
CA SER A 13 -34.57 10.31 -18.04
C SER A 13 -33.12 10.70 -17.86
N SER A 14 -32.76 11.10 -16.64
CA SER A 14 -31.38 11.23 -16.18
C SER A 14 -30.75 9.82 -16.10
N SER A 15 -29.90 9.50 -17.06
CA SER A 15 -29.06 8.31 -17.02
C SER A 15 -28.00 8.49 -15.92
N SER A 16 -28.23 7.91 -14.76
CA SER A 16 -27.20 7.66 -13.78
C SER A 16 -26.25 6.60 -14.38
N ASN A 17 -25.08 7.00 -14.83
CA ASN A 17 -23.97 6.10 -15.17
C ASN A 17 -23.51 5.42 -13.88
N SER A 18 -24.16 4.36 -13.47
CA SER A 18 -23.60 3.37 -12.59
C SER A 18 -22.56 2.60 -13.42
N THR A 19 -21.29 2.79 -13.13
CA THR A 19 -20.20 1.96 -13.66
C THR A 19 -20.47 0.53 -13.21
N SER A 20 -21.08 -0.27 -14.09
CA SER A 20 -21.30 -1.69 -13.87
C SER A 20 -19.92 -2.35 -13.72
N GLN A 21 -19.58 -2.78 -12.51
CA GLN A 21 -18.46 -3.67 -12.28
C GLN A 21 -18.66 -4.91 -13.17
N ASN A 22 -17.65 -5.19 -14.00
CA ASN A 22 -17.66 -6.33 -14.91
C ASN A 22 -17.66 -7.61 -14.07
N SER A 23 -18.79 -8.29 -13.96
CA SER A 23 -19.06 -9.45 -13.10
C SER A 23 -18.22 -10.71 -13.42
N ASN A 24 -17.24 -10.60 -14.32
CA ASN A 24 -16.35 -11.69 -14.76
C ASN A 24 -14.89 -11.54 -14.28
N GLN A 25 -14.57 -10.54 -13.44
CA GLN A 25 -13.19 -10.43 -12.92
C GLN A 25 -13.03 -11.36 -11.71
N PRO A 26 -11.86 -12.05 -11.56
CA PRO A 26 -11.54 -12.83 -10.37
C PRO A 26 -11.60 -11.96 -9.10
N ALA A 27 -11.95 -12.57 -7.96
CA ALA A 27 -12.06 -11.85 -6.67
C ALA A 27 -10.74 -11.20 -6.24
N ASP A 28 -9.59 -11.74 -6.68
CA ASP A 28 -8.25 -11.21 -6.43
C ASP A 28 -7.82 -10.11 -7.39
N TYR A 29 -8.63 -9.80 -8.43
CA TYR A 29 -8.28 -8.73 -9.38
C TYR A 29 -8.65 -7.36 -8.83
N VAL A 30 -7.63 -6.54 -8.55
CA VAL A 30 -7.78 -5.17 -8.03
C VAL A 30 -6.85 -4.21 -8.76
N ALA A 31 -7.37 -3.13 -9.30
CA ALA A 31 -6.57 -2.05 -9.92
C ALA A 31 -5.55 -2.52 -10.98
N GLY A 32 -5.84 -3.62 -11.69
CA GLY A 32 -5.00 -4.15 -12.76
C GLY A 32 -3.92 -5.14 -12.30
N VAL A 33 -3.95 -5.60 -11.04
CA VAL A 33 -3.11 -6.68 -10.49
C VAL A 33 -3.97 -7.84 -10.01
N SER A 34 -3.40 -9.05 -9.95
CA SER A 34 -4.03 -10.30 -9.51
C SER A 34 -2.97 -11.24 -8.96
N LEU A 35 -3.36 -12.39 -8.41
CA LEU A 35 -2.40 -13.41 -7.94
C LEU A 35 -1.44 -13.87 -9.04
N ASP A 36 -1.90 -13.96 -10.29
CA ASP A 36 -1.04 -14.32 -11.44
C ASP A 36 -0.09 -13.19 -11.86
N LYS A 37 -0.46 -11.94 -11.57
CA LYS A 37 0.33 -10.74 -11.89
C LYS A 37 0.27 -9.77 -10.69
N PRO A 38 1.01 -10.06 -9.60
CA PRO A 38 0.86 -9.33 -8.34
C PRO A 38 1.49 -7.94 -8.33
N ILE A 39 2.25 -7.60 -9.37
CA ILE A 39 2.86 -6.28 -9.52
C ILE A 39 2.67 -5.75 -10.94
N LYS A 40 2.41 -4.45 -11.04
CA LYS A 40 2.29 -3.73 -12.32
C LYS A 40 3.05 -2.42 -12.22
N VAL A 41 3.89 -2.13 -13.21
CA VAL A 41 4.59 -0.84 -13.37
C VAL A 41 3.93 -0.06 -14.49
N ASP A 42 3.63 1.20 -14.25
CA ASP A 42 3.22 2.17 -15.25
C ASP A 42 4.26 3.30 -15.27
N LYS A 43 5.17 3.23 -16.26
CA LYS A 43 6.27 4.20 -16.40
C LYS A 43 5.79 5.60 -16.79
N GLU A 44 4.71 5.70 -17.57
CA GLU A 44 4.16 6.99 -18.00
C GLU A 44 3.52 7.71 -16.82
N ALA A 45 2.74 6.98 -16.02
CA ALA A 45 2.16 7.51 -14.79
C ALA A 45 3.17 7.59 -13.64
N GLY A 46 4.32 6.89 -13.71
CA GLY A 46 5.32 6.78 -12.65
C GLY A 46 4.77 6.05 -11.41
N THR A 47 3.97 5.00 -11.62
CA THR A 47 3.32 4.25 -10.54
C THR A 47 3.65 2.77 -10.55
N ILE A 48 3.65 2.18 -9.36
CA ILE A 48 3.78 0.74 -9.12
C ILE A 48 2.55 0.31 -8.35
N THR A 49 1.80 -0.64 -8.88
CA THR A 49 0.65 -1.24 -8.21
C THR A 49 1.03 -2.63 -7.72
N VAL A 50 0.83 -2.92 -6.43
CA VAL A 50 1.15 -4.21 -5.79
C VAL A 50 -0.13 -4.80 -5.22
N LEU A 51 -0.44 -6.04 -5.59
CA LEU A 51 -1.53 -6.79 -4.98
C LEU A 51 -1.19 -7.12 -3.52
N THR A 52 -2.15 -6.88 -2.65
CA THR A 52 -2.08 -7.19 -1.23
C THR A 52 -3.39 -7.80 -0.74
N LYS A 53 -3.35 -8.33 0.47
CA LYS A 53 -4.53 -8.77 1.22
C LYS A 53 -4.52 -8.10 2.59
N ILE A 54 -5.66 -7.58 3.01
CA ILE A 54 -5.83 -7.00 4.34
C ILE A 54 -5.62 -8.08 5.41
N ASN A 55 -4.87 -7.77 6.45
CA ASN A 55 -4.67 -8.61 7.61
C ASN A 55 -5.31 -7.94 8.84
N GLY A 56 -6.56 -8.27 9.10
CA GLY A 56 -7.41 -7.69 10.14
C GLY A 56 -6.87 -7.87 11.55
N LYS A 57 -5.97 -8.84 11.77
CA LYS A 57 -5.25 -8.97 13.03
C LYS A 57 -4.61 -7.64 13.49
N TYR A 58 -4.12 -6.85 12.55
CA TYR A 58 -3.43 -5.59 12.81
C TYR A 58 -4.36 -4.37 12.83
N PHE A 59 -5.65 -4.57 12.95
CA PHE A 59 -6.56 -3.49 13.37
C PHE A 59 -6.42 -3.22 14.87
N ASP A 60 -6.21 -4.29 15.66
CA ASP A 60 -6.08 -4.25 17.13
C ASP A 60 -4.64 -4.40 17.60
N GLU A 61 -3.84 -5.23 16.93
CA GLU A 61 -2.46 -5.47 17.31
C GLU A 61 -1.51 -4.52 16.57
N ALA A 62 -0.52 -3.97 17.29
CA ALA A 62 0.49 -3.12 16.67
C ALA A 62 1.51 -3.94 15.88
N THR A 63 1.94 -3.40 14.73
CA THR A 63 3.04 -3.95 13.94
C THR A 63 3.96 -2.85 13.41
N ARG A 64 5.21 -3.21 13.10
CA ARG A 64 6.14 -2.35 12.39
C ARG A 64 6.15 -2.59 10.87
N HIS A 65 5.35 -3.54 10.39
CA HIS A 65 5.34 -3.98 9.01
C HIS A 65 4.10 -3.44 8.28
N ASN A 66 4.32 -2.55 7.31
CA ASN A 66 3.23 -2.07 6.47
C ASN A 66 2.84 -3.14 5.43
N SER A 67 3.81 -3.55 4.58
CA SER A 67 3.57 -4.55 3.54
C SER A 67 4.72 -5.53 3.45
N VAL A 68 4.41 -6.83 3.53
CA VAL A 68 5.38 -7.92 3.49
C VAL A 68 4.87 -9.01 2.56
N GLU A 69 5.76 -9.53 1.72
CA GLU A 69 5.48 -10.67 0.84
C GLU A 69 5.17 -11.91 1.67
N GLN A 70 4.12 -12.65 1.30
CA GLN A 70 3.50 -13.71 2.09
C GLN A 70 4.46 -14.86 2.47
N SER A 71 5.42 -15.21 1.61
CA SER A 71 6.36 -16.32 1.84
C SER A 71 7.62 -15.90 2.61
N GLY A 72 7.79 -14.59 2.86
CA GLY A 72 8.89 -14.08 3.69
C GLY A 72 8.72 -14.46 5.17
N THR A 73 9.83 -14.46 5.91
CA THR A 73 9.82 -14.79 7.37
C THR A 73 8.95 -13.86 8.21
N ASN A 74 8.58 -12.69 7.67
CA ASN A 74 7.66 -11.74 8.28
C ASN A 74 6.30 -11.66 7.58
N GLY A 75 5.99 -12.57 6.66
CA GLY A 75 4.80 -12.51 5.80
C GLY A 75 3.47 -12.38 6.55
N ALA A 76 3.32 -13.02 7.71
CA ALA A 76 2.12 -12.94 8.53
C ALA A 76 2.08 -11.74 9.49
N LYS A 77 3.06 -10.82 9.44
CA LYS A 77 3.24 -9.77 10.46
C LYS A 77 2.92 -8.36 9.95
N SER A 78 2.38 -8.22 8.76
CA SER A 78 2.08 -6.91 8.14
C SER A 78 0.59 -6.61 8.09
N ILE A 79 0.26 -5.31 8.04
CA ILE A 79 -1.12 -4.84 7.81
C ILE A 79 -1.60 -5.29 6.42
N PHE A 80 -0.71 -5.23 5.42
CA PHE A 80 -0.98 -5.63 4.03
C PHE A 80 -0.06 -6.79 3.65
N THR A 81 -0.60 -8.00 3.58
CA THR A 81 0.14 -9.17 3.06
C THR A 81 0.29 -9.04 1.56
N ALA A 82 1.52 -8.88 1.07
CA ALA A 82 1.81 -8.68 -0.35
C ALA A 82 2.06 -10.00 -1.08
N PHE A 83 1.87 -9.98 -2.41
CA PHE A 83 2.11 -11.12 -3.30
C PHE A 83 3.29 -10.89 -4.25
N ALA A 84 3.80 -9.65 -4.37
CA ALA A 84 5.02 -9.33 -5.12
C ALA A 84 6.26 -9.56 -4.25
N LYS A 85 7.36 -9.99 -4.90
CA LYS A 85 8.65 -10.20 -4.22
C LYS A 85 9.40 -8.90 -3.99
N PRO A 86 10.24 -8.80 -2.93
CA PRO A 86 11.07 -7.62 -2.67
C PRO A 86 11.95 -7.21 -3.87
N GLU A 87 12.50 -8.17 -4.61
CA GLU A 87 13.33 -7.90 -5.79
C GLU A 87 12.53 -7.28 -6.94
N GLU A 88 11.32 -7.78 -7.20
CA GLU A 88 10.42 -7.22 -8.22
C GLU A 88 10.03 -5.79 -7.85
N PHE A 89 9.70 -5.54 -6.58
CA PHE A 89 9.34 -4.23 -6.08
C PHE A 89 10.51 -3.24 -6.13
N TYR A 90 11.72 -3.68 -5.75
CA TYR A 90 12.94 -2.87 -5.85
C TYR A 90 13.21 -2.44 -7.30
N ASN A 91 13.16 -3.40 -8.24
CA ASN A 91 13.40 -3.13 -9.66
C ASN A 91 12.33 -2.18 -10.24
N ALA A 92 11.08 -2.34 -9.83
CA ALA A 92 9.98 -1.44 -10.20
C ALA A 92 10.22 0.00 -9.72
N LEU A 93 10.75 0.19 -8.50
CA LEU A 93 11.13 1.52 -7.98
C LEU A 93 12.24 2.17 -8.82
N ILE A 94 13.26 1.38 -9.20
CA ILE A 94 14.31 1.86 -10.13
C ILE A 94 13.70 2.24 -11.49
N GLU A 95 12.79 1.42 -12.00
CA GLU A 95 12.15 1.60 -13.31
C GLU A 95 11.33 2.89 -13.41
N ILE A 96 10.70 3.33 -12.33
CA ILE A 96 10.00 4.62 -12.26
C ILE A 96 10.92 5.80 -11.93
N GLY A 97 12.25 5.58 -11.80
CA GLY A 97 13.25 6.62 -11.59
C GLY A 97 13.58 6.94 -10.13
N ALA A 98 13.13 6.14 -9.18
CA ALA A 98 13.50 6.31 -7.77
C ALA A 98 14.96 5.91 -7.52
N LYS A 99 15.61 6.57 -6.56
CA LYS A 99 17.01 6.34 -6.17
C LYS A 99 17.08 5.83 -4.74
N PRO A 100 17.75 4.68 -4.47
CA PRO A 100 17.89 4.13 -3.13
C PRO A 100 18.85 4.96 -2.27
N GLY A 101 18.55 5.11 -0.99
CA GLY A 101 19.42 5.78 -0.03
C GLY A 101 20.64 4.95 0.36
N ASN A 102 20.45 3.63 0.54
CA ASN A 102 21.51 2.66 0.92
C ASN A 102 22.29 3.04 2.19
N ASN A 103 21.68 3.84 3.09
CA ASN A 103 22.34 4.33 4.31
C ASN A 103 22.07 3.47 5.55
N MET A 104 21.20 2.45 5.45
CA MET A 104 20.82 1.60 6.58
C MET A 104 21.68 0.35 6.67
N THR A 105 22.15 0.06 7.88
CA THR A 105 22.87 -1.17 8.23
C THR A 105 22.37 -1.70 9.58
N ALA A 106 22.66 -2.96 9.90
CA ALA A 106 22.30 -3.51 11.21
C ALA A 106 22.97 -2.73 12.37
N ASN A 107 24.16 -2.18 12.14
CA ASN A 107 24.94 -1.50 13.18
C ASN A 107 24.46 -0.06 13.45
N ASN A 108 23.86 0.61 12.45
CA ASN A 108 23.41 2.00 12.62
C ASN A 108 21.88 2.16 12.73
N ALA A 109 21.11 1.10 12.55
CA ALA A 109 19.67 1.16 12.38
C ALA A 109 18.92 1.86 13.53
N THR A 110 19.39 1.69 14.78
CA THR A 110 18.71 2.26 15.97
C THR A 110 18.89 3.77 16.12
N THR A 111 19.83 4.37 15.39
CA THR A 111 20.18 5.79 15.47
C THR A 111 20.08 6.52 14.12
N THR A 112 19.75 5.80 13.05
CA THR A 112 19.76 6.32 11.68
C THR A 112 18.36 6.30 11.10
N HIS A 113 17.94 7.40 10.49
CA HIS A 113 16.74 7.49 9.69
C HIS A 113 17.04 7.06 8.26
N VAL A 114 16.10 6.30 7.65
CA VAL A 114 16.22 5.89 6.27
C VAL A 114 16.21 7.10 5.33
N GLU A 115 17.08 7.08 4.34
CA GLU A 115 17.18 8.07 3.26
C GLU A 115 16.78 7.46 1.92
N GLY A 116 16.74 8.30 0.89
CA GLY A 116 16.41 7.92 -0.48
C GLY A 116 15.23 8.70 -1.04
N THR A 117 14.82 8.37 -2.26
CA THR A 117 13.70 9.05 -2.92
C THR A 117 12.43 8.93 -2.07
N PRO A 118 11.71 10.06 -1.81
CA PRO A 118 10.43 10.02 -1.13
C PRO A 118 9.38 9.27 -1.95
N ILE A 119 8.66 8.36 -1.30
CA ILE A 119 7.64 7.51 -1.94
C ILE A 119 6.27 7.80 -1.30
N LYS A 120 5.29 8.13 -2.15
CA LYS A 120 3.87 8.17 -1.79
C LYS A 120 3.31 6.75 -1.88
N ALA A 121 2.47 6.36 -0.94
CA ALA A 121 1.70 5.13 -0.98
C ALA A 121 0.21 5.44 -0.81
N GLU A 122 -0.60 4.88 -1.70
CA GLU A 122 -2.06 4.93 -1.67
C GLU A 122 -2.61 3.51 -1.75
N ILE A 123 -3.79 3.27 -1.23
CA ILE A 123 -4.44 1.96 -1.29
C ILE A 123 -5.86 2.07 -1.84
N THR A 124 -6.29 1.04 -2.55
CA THR A 124 -7.66 0.86 -3.03
C THR A 124 -8.05 -0.62 -3.03
N TRP A 125 -9.34 -0.89 -3.10
CA TRP A 125 -9.92 -2.24 -3.19
C TRP A 125 -11.20 -2.20 -4.02
N ASN A 126 -11.73 -3.36 -4.36
CA ASN A 126 -13.01 -3.42 -5.08
C ASN A 126 -14.14 -2.91 -4.17
N GLY A 127 -14.82 -1.85 -4.60
CA GLY A 127 -15.85 -1.16 -3.82
C GLY A 127 -15.37 0.06 -3.06
N ALA A 128 -14.06 0.38 -3.07
CA ALA A 128 -13.57 1.63 -2.54
C ALA A 128 -14.08 2.82 -3.37
N ASP A 129 -14.45 3.92 -2.70
CA ASP A 129 -14.94 5.14 -3.33
C ASP A 129 -13.80 6.01 -3.91
N LYS A 130 -12.58 5.81 -3.41
CA LYS A 130 -11.36 6.53 -3.82
C LYS A 130 -10.11 5.68 -3.60
N LYS A 131 -8.96 6.23 -3.96
CA LYS A 131 -7.67 5.80 -3.41
C LYS A 131 -7.43 6.54 -2.10
N TYR A 132 -7.12 5.82 -1.05
CA TYR A 132 -6.82 6.37 0.27
C TYR A 132 -5.31 6.55 0.44
N ASP A 133 -4.88 7.71 0.96
CA ASP A 133 -3.47 7.88 1.37
C ASP A 133 -3.14 6.91 2.50
N ILE A 134 -1.89 6.44 2.56
CA ILE A 134 -1.44 5.52 3.61
C ILE A 134 -1.69 6.07 5.02
N ASN A 135 -1.63 7.39 5.19
CA ASN A 135 -1.88 8.07 6.45
C ASN A 135 -3.36 8.14 6.87
N GLU A 136 -4.29 7.82 5.96
CA GLU A 136 -5.71 7.66 6.29
C GLU A 136 -5.99 6.25 6.83
N VAL A 137 -5.28 5.25 6.32
CA VAL A 137 -5.57 3.83 6.55
C VAL A 137 -4.61 3.13 7.53
N VAL A 138 -3.50 3.78 7.90
CA VAL A 138 -2.60 3.31 8.95
C VAL A 138 -2.51 4.37 10.03
N LYS A 139 -2.95 4.01 11.23
CA LYS A 139 -2.93 4.87 12.42
C LYS A 139 -1.54 4.84 13.05
N ASP A 140 -0.94 6.02 13.26
CA ASP A 140 0.23 6.23 14.11
C ASP A 140 -0.26 6.73 15.48
N SER A 141 0.05 6.03 16.57
CA SER A 141 -0.41 6.40 17.92
C SER A 141 0.04 7.78 18.41
N ASN A 142 1.06 8.36 17.77
CA ASN A 142 1.57 9.70 18.07
C ASN A 142 1.01 10.76 17.10
N GLY A 143 0.17 10.36 16.12
CA GLY A 143 -0.41 11.25 15.12
C GLY A 143 0.59 11.83 14.12
N LYS A 144 1.77 11.24 13.98
CA LYS A 144 2.76 11.68 13.00
C LYS A 144 2.49 11.08 11.62
N GLN A 145 2.92 11.80 10.57
CA GLN A 145 2.81 11.33 9.20
C GLN A 145 3.84 10.23 8.89
N ILE A 146 3.40 9.21 8.19
CA ILE A 146 4.27 8.21 7.58
C ILE A 146 4.94 8.85 6.37
N ASP A 147 6.26 8.92 6.37
CA ASP A 147 7.07 9.46 5.27
C ASP A 147 7.99 8.35 4.75
N PHE A 148 7.53 7.64 3.73
CA PHE A 148 8.30 6.55 3.14
C PHE A 148 9.46 7.06 2.30
N ARG A 149 10.61 6.39 2.45
CA ARG A 149 11.82 6.59 1.66
C ARG A 149 12.26 5.30 1.02
N PHE A 150 12.77 5.37 -0.21
CA PHE A 150 13.37 4.23 -0.88
C PHE A 150 14.75 3.93 -0.26
N GLY A 151 14.77 3.13 0.80
CA GLY A 151 16.01 2.79 1.52
C GLY A 151 16.97 1.92 0.73
N GLY A 152 16.47 1.16 -0.21
CA GLY A 152 17.26 0.17 -0.96
C GLY A 152 17.23 -1.18 -0.26
N ASN A 153 18.32 -1.54 0.46
CA ASN A 153 18.42 -2.73 1.33
C ASN A 153 18.11 -4.09 0.68
N LEU A 154 18.06 -4.19 -0.66
CA LEU A 154 17.68 -5.41 -1.38
C LEU A 154 18.50 -6.62 -0.94
N LYS A 155 19.84 -6.45 -0.88
CA LYS A 155 20.74 -7.55 -0.46
C LYS A 155 20.36 -8.09 0.93
N ASN A 156 20.13 -7.22 1.89
CA ASN A 156 19.76 -7.60 3.25
C ASN A 156 18.37 -8.26 3.31
N ALA A 157 17.42 -7.77 2.50
CA ALA A 157 16.08 -8.34 2.41
C ALA A 157 16.11 -9.78 1.88
N LEU A 158 16.93 -10.04 0.84
CA LEU A 158 17.09 -11.36 0.23
C LEU A 158 17.88 -12.31 1.13
N ASP A 159 19.03 -11.88 1.66
CA ASP A 159 19.88 -12.71 2.53
C ASP A 159 19.11 -13.22 3.78
N LYS A 160 18.17 -12.42 4.29
CA LYS A 160 17.36 -12.77 5.48
C LYS A 160 15.99 -13.33 5.13
N ASN A 161 15.62 -13.36 3.86
CA ASN A 161 14.32 -13.78 3.36
C ASN A 161 13.13 -13.13 4.13
N THR A 162 13.22 -11.82 4.40
CA THR A 162 12.24 -11.14 5.25
C THR A 162 10.90 -10.92 4.58
N GLY A 163 10.87 -10.79 3.25
CA GLY A 163 9.69 -10.42 2.47
C GLY A 163 9.30 -8.93 2.56
N CYS A 164 10.04 -8.10 3.31
CA CYS A 164 9.63 -6.72 3.60
C CYS A 164 9.70 -5.81 2.37
N LEU A 165 8.53 -5.40 1.85
CA LEU A 165 8.41 -4.34 0.86
C LEU A 165 8.46 -2.98 1.55
N SER A 166 7.62 -2.77 2.58
CA SER A 166 7.54 -1.50 3.31
C SER A 166 7.43 -1.69 4.82
N CYS A 167 8.19 -0.87 5.57
CA CYS A 167 8.24 -0.88 7.03
C CYS A 167 7.79 0.47 7.62
N LEU A 168 7.20 0.47 8.82
CA LEU A 168 6.64 1.64 9.49
C LEU A 168 7.62 2.35 10.43
N ASP A 169 8.84 1.82 10.55
CA ASP A 169 10.01 2.51 11.10
C ASP A 169 11.19 2.32 10.15
N SER A 170 12.26 3.11 10.28
CA SER A 170 13.48 2.95 9.47
C SER A 170 14.04 1.55 9.63
N CYS A 171 14.25 0.84 8.51
CA CYS A 171 14.53 -0.59 8.55
C CYS A 171 15.68 -0.99 7.63
N PRO A 172 16.69 -1.73 8.12
CA PRO A 172 17.83 -2.17 7.30
C PRO A 172 17.51 -3.33 6.34
N VAL A 173 16.26 -3.82 6.33
CA VAL A 173 15.80 -4.90 5.43
C VAL A 173 14.54 -4.54 4.65
N GLY A 174 13.88 -3.40 4.93
CA GLY A 174 12.76 -2.91 4.14
C GLY A 174 13.24 -2.25 2.84
N ILE A 175 12.60 -2.54 1.72
CA ILE A 175 12.89 -1.88 0.44
C ILE A 175 12.55 -0.39 0.55
N ILE A 176 11.36 -0.05 1.04
CA ILE A 176 11.02 1.28 1.52
C ILE A 176 10.76 1.25 3.01
N SER A 177 10.94 2.38 3.69
CA SER A 177 10.70 2.49 5.12
C SER A 177 10.27 3.89 5.51
N ASN A 178 9.52 4.00 6.61
CA ASN A 178 9.14 5.27 7.19
C ASN A 178 10.34 5.93 7.88
N THR A 179 10.71 7.13 7.47
CA THR A 179 11.83 7.88 8.03
C THR A 179 11.48 8.61 9.33
N THR A 180 10.19 8.68 9.71
CA THR A 180 9.73 9.38 10.92
C THR A 180 10.32 8.81 12.21
N TYR A 181 10.61 7.51 12.23
CA TYR A 181 11.17 6.79 13.38
C TYR A 181 12.39 5.96 12.99
N THR A 182 13.34 5.81 13.94
CA THR A 182 14.45 4.89 13.78
C THR A 182 14.03 3.45 14.08
N TYR A 183 14.79 2.47 13.63
CA TYR A 183 14.56 1.04 13.89
C TYR A 183 14.35 0.74 15.38
N GLY A 184 13.38 -0.09 15.68
CA GLY A 184 13.06 -0.51 17.06
C GLY A 184 12.12 0.43 17.80
N ALA A 185 11.62 1.49 17.17
CA ALA A 185 10.62 2.38 17.78
C ALA A 185 9.35 1.64 18.21
N VAL A 186 8.90 0.69 17.38
CA VAL A 186 7.68 -0.10 17.64
C VAL A 186 7.93 -1.24 18.64
N GLU A 187 8.85 -2.15 18.31
CA GLU A 187 8.99 -3.42 19.05
C GLU A 187 9.85 -3.29 20.29
N THR A 188 10.95 -2.53 20.23
CA THR A 188 11.95 -2.47 21.31
C THR A 188 11.64 -1.35 22.29
N ARG A 189 11.51 -0.10 21.77
CA ARG A 189 11.33 1.08 22.62
C ARG A 189 9.89 1.36 23.00
N LYS A 190 8.92 0.74 22.28
CA LYS A 190 7.48 0.99 22.47
C LYS A 190 7.09 2.47 22.34
N GLU A 191 7.83 3.19 21.52
CA GLU A 191 7.70 4.64 21.31
C GLU A 191 6.42 4.97 20.51
N VAL A 192 6.01 4.08 19.64
CA VAL A 192 4.86 4.23 18.74
C VAL A 192 4.19 2.88 18.50
N LYS A 193 2.89 2.90 18.24
CA LYS A 193 2.11 1.78 17.75
C LYS A 193 1.53 2.12 16.39
N PHE A 194 1.65 1.20 15.44
CA PHE A 194 0.96 1.30 14.15
C PHE A 194 -0.08 0.20 14.02
N THR A 195 -1.29 0.58 13.65
CA THR A 195 -2.41 -0.33 13.37
C THR A 195 -3.11 0.05 12.07
N GLY A 196 -3.78 -0.90 11.44
CA GLY A 196 -4.73 -0.59 10.37
C GLY A 196 -5.91 0.21 10.91
N ASN A 197 -6.46 1.10 10.10
CA ASN A 197 -7.66 1.86 10.44
C ASN A 197 -8.91 1.08 10.01
N GLU A 198 -9.52 0.36 10.93
CA GLU A 198 -10.73 -0.45 10.70
C GLU A 198 -11.97 0.38 10.29
N ASP A 199 -11.99 1.69 10.62
CA ASP A 199 -13.07 2.59 10.22
C ASP A 199 -13.10 2.86 8.70
N ILE A 200 -11.98 2.57 8.00
CA ILE A 200 -11.79 2.84 6.58
C ILE A 200 -11.45 1.56 5.80
N LEU A 201 -10.53 0.76 6.31
CA LEU A 201 -10.10 -0.47 5.63
C LEU A 201 -11.24 -1.49 5.55
N PRO A 202 -11.32 -2.26 4.46
CA PRO A 202 -12.29 -3.35 4.36
C PRO A 202 -11.93 -4.50 5.33
N GLU A 203 -12.83 -5.45 5.47
CA GLU A 203 -12.68 -6.61 6.35
C GLU A 203 -11.43 -7.45 6.06
N ASP A 204 -11.01 -8.22 7.07
CA ASP A 204 -9.92 -9.18 6.97
C ASP A 204 -10.05 -10.09 5.74
N GLY A 205 -8.92 -10.35 5.10
CA GLY A 205 -8.86 -11.21 3.92
C GLY A 205 -9.26 -10.55 2.61
N THR A 206 -9.74 -9.30 2.60
CA THR A 206 -10.08 -8.57 1.37
C THR A 206 -8.83 -8.29 0.54
N TYR A 207 -8.88 -8.56 -0.76
CA TYR A 207 -7.83 -8.16 -1.68
C TYR A 207 -7.86 -6.66 -1.93
N ALA A 208 -6.68 -6.04 -1.85
CA ALA A 208 -6.45 -4.63 -2.05
C ALA A 208 -5.20 -4.39 -2.90
N ALA A 209 -5.08 -3.23 -3.48
CA ALA A 209 -3.90 -2.83 -4.22
C ALA A 209 -3.23 -1.63 -3.55
N VAL A 210 -1.95 -1.75 -3.20
CA VAL A 210 -1.14 -0.60 -2.77
C VAL A 210 -0.44 -0.02 -3.98
N ILE A 211 -0.61 1.28 -4.18
CA ILE A 211 -0.08 2.04 -5.32
C ILE A 211 1.03 2.96 -4.80
N TYR A 212 2.24 2.74 -5.29
CA TYR A 212 3.41 3.52 -4.94
C TYR A 212 3.80 4.46 -6.08
N SER A 213 4.24 5.67 -5.74
CA SER A 213 4.78 6.65 -6.70
C SER A 213 5.84 7.53 -6.04
N ILE A 214 6.66 8.21 -6.86
CA ILE A 214 7.58 9.22 -6.33
C ILE A 214 6.76 10.41 -5.82
N LYS A 215 6.99 10.81 -4.56
CA LYS A 215 6.36 11.99 -3.97
C LYS A 215 6.98 13.24 -4.60
N LYS A 216 6.12 14.03 -5.23
CA LYS A 216 6.49 15.33 -5.84
C LYS A 216 6.54 16.44 -4.80
#